data_e18429827fa11a3fce8c9633bb65a20c
#
_entry.id   e18429827fa11a3fce8c9633bb65a20c
#
_cell.length_a   1.000
_cell.length_b   1.000
_cell.length_c   1.000
_cell.angle_alpha   90.00
_cell.angle_beta   90.00
_cell.angle_gamma   90.00
#
_symmetry.space_group_name_H-M   'P 1'
#
loop_
_entity.id
_entity.type
_entity.pdbx_description
1 polymer ?
#
loop_
_entity_poly.entity_id
_entity_poly.type
_entity_poly.pdbx_seq_one_letter_code
_entity_poly.pdbx_strand_id
1 'polypeptide(L)'
;AVVDPIGIDRLLPGWREEEGHPFKTPVTDDRFLLLGPGGSMRLPNFLMPPLMNNHGNYIVSLGNVCRWMATHAEALGVEIYPGFAAVDVVHGENQAVTGVVTGDMGVERDGTHGPNYAPGMALMGKYVMIAEGARGSLAKQLIARCGLADGRAPGKFGIGLKELWQVQPENHQPGLVQHSFGWPLDMKTGGGS
;
A
#
# COMPACT_ATOMS: atom_id res chain seq x y z
N ALA A 1 -7.23 1.45 6.42
CA ALA A 1 -7.41 2.12 5.12
C ALA A 1 -8.86 2.01 4.68
N VAL A 2 -9.30 2.93 3.81
CA VAL A 2 -10.57 2.81 3.09
C VAL A 2 -10.26 2.26 1.70
N VAL A 3 -10.99 1.23 1.28
CA VAL A 3 -10.76 0.53 0.02
C VAL A 3 -12.06 0.44 -0.77
N ASP A 4 -12.00 0.88 -2.03
CA ASP A 4 -13.04 0.61 -3.02
C ASP A 4 -12.93 -0.85 -3.47
N PRO A 5 -13.98 -1.67 -3.31
CA PRO A 5 -13.91 -3.09 -3.61
C PRO A 5 -13.95 -3.42 -5.12
N ILE A 6 -14.06 -2.44 -6.00
CA ILE A 6 -14.26 -2.66 -7.45
C ILE A 6 -13.22 -3.58 -8.08
N GLY A 7 -11.96 -3.50 -7.63
CA GLY A 7 -10.89 -4.39 -8.08
C GLY A 7 -11.12 -5.84 -7.63
N ILE A 8 -11.54 -6.01 -6.39
CA ILE A 8 -11.82 -7.31 -5.80
C ILE A 8 -13.10 -7.91 -6.42
N ASP A 9 -14.13 -7.10 -6.65
CA ASP A 9 -15.37 -7.53 -7.31
C ASP A 9 -15.12 -8.15 -8.70
N ARG A 10 -14.11 -7.62 -9.41
CA ARG A 10 -13.72 -8.12 -10.73
C ARG A 10 -12.86 -9.37 -10.68
N LEU A 11 -11.96 -9.46 -9.68
CA LEU A 11 -11.03 -10.58 -9.54
C LEU A 11 -11.68 -11.80 -8.89
N LEU A 12 -12.52 -11.58 -7.89
CA LEU A 12 -13.14 -12.59 -7.03
C LEU A 12 -14.63 -12.29 -6.87
N PRO A 13 -15.47 -12.50 -7.88
CA PRO A 13 -16.89 -12.08 -7.87
C PRO A 13 -17.69 -12.61 -6.66
N GLY A 14 -17.33 -13.77 -6.10
CA GLY A 14 -18.00 -14.40 -4.97
C GLY A 14 -17.40 -14.06 -3.59
N TRP A 15 -16.48 -13.12 -3.50
CA TRP A 15 -15.73 -12.86 -2.27
C TRP A 15 -16.60 -12.50 -1.05
N ARG A 16 -17.79 -11.93 -1.28
CA ARG A 16 -18.69 -11.52 -0.19
C ARG A 16 -19.28 -12.70 0.58
N GLU A 17 -19.39 -13.86 -0.07
CA GLU A 17 -19.88 -15.11 0.53
C GLU A 17 -18.77 -15.87 1.28
N GLU A 18 -17.51 -15.48 1.11
CA GLU A 18 -16.39 -16.09 1.82
C GLU A 18 -16.37 -15.64 3.30
N GLU A 19 -16.41 -16.59 4.22
CA GLU A 19 -16.40 -16.28 5.66
C GLU A 19 -15.14 -15.53 6.09
N GLY A 20 -14.00 -15.86 5.51
CA GLY A 20 -12.67 -15.32 5.84
C GLY A 20 -12.31 -13.97 5.21
N HIS A 21 -13.16 -13.36 4.35
CA HIS A 21 -12.82 -12.10 3.70
C HIS A 21 -12.62 -10.95 4.71
N PRO A 22 -11.67 -10.02 4.48
CA PRO A 22 -11.33 -8.96 5.44
C PRO A 22 -12.26 -7.73 5.41
N PHE A 23 -13.20 -7.64 4.48
CA PHE A 23 -14.07 -6.48 4.26
C PHE A 23 -15.32 -6.56 5.17
N LYS A 24 -15.13 -6.39 6.48
CA LYS A 24 -16.19 -6.53 7.49
C LYS A 24 -16.85 -5.22 7.90
N THR A 25 -16.22 -4.08 7.62
CA THR A 25 -16.67 -2.76 8.08
C THR A 25 -16.98 -1.87 6.88
N PRO A 26 -18.23 -1.83 6.38
CA PRO A 26 -18.61 -0.91 5.32
C PRO A 26 -18.57 0.54 5.83
N VAL A 27 -18.29 1.48 4.93
CA VAL A 27 -18.43 2.90 5.24
C VAL A 27 -19.90 3.25 5.31
N THR A 28 -20.34 3.75 6.48
CA THR A 28 -21.73 4.13 6.76
C THR A 28 -21.91 5.63 6.93
N ASP A 29 -20.84 6.34 7.30
CA ASP A 29 -20.85 7.81 7.42
C ASP A 29 -19.52 8.36 6.86
N ASP A 30 -19.62 9.27 5.91
CA ASP A 30 -18.48 9.91 5.26
C ASP A 30 -18.57 11.41 5.49
N ARG A 31 -17.56 11.99 6.13
CA ARG A 31 -17.58 13.39 6.59
C ARG A 31 -16.37 14.15 6.09
N PHE A 32 -16.64 15.38 5.64
CA PHE A 32 -15.60 16.36 5.34
C PHE A 32 -15.72 17.54 6.27
N LEU A 33 -14.66 17.85 7.00
CA LEU A 33 -14.60 18.94 7.97
C LEU A 33 -13.59 20.00 7.53
N LEU A 34 -14.04 21.24 7.53
CA LEU A 34 -13.16 22.40 7.52
C LEU A 34 -12.91 22.82 8.97
N LEU A 35 -11.65 22.80 9.37
CA LEU A 35 -11.24 23.14 10.73
C LEU A 35 -10.84 24.61 10.82
N GLY A 36 -11.26 25.27 11.88
CA GLY A 36 -10.85 26.60 12.29
C GLY A 36 -10.35 26.61 13.73
N PRO A 37 -9.77 27.71 14.23
CA PRO A 37 -9.23 27.80 15.60
C PRO A 37 -10.32 27.67 16.69
N GLY A 38 -11.57 27.94 16.37
CA GLY A 38 -12.69 27.88 17.30
C GLY A 38 -13.67 26.73 17.07
N GLY A 39 -13.39 25.83 16.11
CA GLY A 39 -14.29 24.71 15.83
C GLY A 39 -14.17 24.15 14.41
N SER A 40 -15.17 23.38 14.00
CA SER A 40 -15.22 22.76 12.67
C SER A 40 -16.55 23.02 11.98
N MET A 41 -16.53 23.03 10.66
CA MET A 41 -17.71 23.10 9.81
C MET A 41 -17.75 21.86 8.91
N ARG A 42 -18.86 21.12 8.92
CA ARG A 42 -19.06 20.00 8.00
C ARG A 42 -19.39 20.54 6.60
N LEU A 43 -18.64 20.10 5.60
CA LEU A 43 -18.93 20.38 4.21
C LEU A 43 -19.85 19.30 3.63
N PRO A 44 -20.83 19.67 2.80
CA PRO A 44 -21.66 18.69 2.11
C PRO A 44 -20.84 17.82 1.15
N ASN A 45 -21.02 16.51 1.21
CA ASN A 45 -20.25 15.56 0.39
C ASN A 45 -20.43 15.76 -1.13
N PHE A 46 -21.60 16.27 -1.56
CA PHE A 46 -21.87 16.52 -2.99
C PHE A 46 -21.00 17.64 -3.58
N LEU A 47 -20.35 18.46 -2.75
CA LEU A 47 -19.39 19.48 -3.19
C LEU A 47 -17.99 18.91 -3.40
N MET A 48 -17.74 17.68 -2.94
CA MET A 48 -16.44 17.04 -3.05
C MET A 48 -16.30 16.32 -4.40
N PRO A 49 -15.06 16.19 -4.93
CA PRO A 49 -14.81 15.40 -6.12
C PRO A 49 -15.33 13.95 -5.95
N PRO A 50 -15.88 13.32 -7.01
CA PRO A 50 -16.42 11.96 -6.92
C PRO A 50 -15.45 10.91 -6.35
N LEU A 51 -14.15 11.07 -6.59
CA LEU A 51 -13.10 10.19 -6.06
C LEU A 51 -12.92 10.28 -4.54
N MET A 52 -13.49 11.28 -3.90
CA MET A 52 -13.49 11.44 -2.44
C MET A 52 -14.75 10.86 -1.78
N ASN A 53 -15.68 10.30 -2.56
CA ASN A 53 -16.86 9.64 -2.04
C ASN A 53 -16.52 8.23 -1.60
N ASN A 54 -16.75 7.91 -0.33
CA ASN A 54 -16.45 6.62 0.26
C ASN A 54 -17.67 5.70 0.43
N HIS A 55 -18.84 6.09 -0.03
CA HIS A 55 -20.01 5.21 -0.01
C HIS A 55 -19.79 3.97 -0.86
N GLY A 56 -20.03 2.78 -0.27
CA GLY A 56 -19.76 1.50 -0.91
C GLY A 56 -18.35 0.96 -0.68
N ASN A 57 -17.47 1.77 -0.09
CA ASN A 57 -16.13 1.38 0.30
C ASN A 57 -16.12 0.68 1.67
N TYR A 58 -14.99 0.08 2.01
CA TYR A 58 -14.80 -0.63 3.28
C TYR A 58 -13.58 -0.13 4.04
N ILE A 59 -13.73 -0.02 5.35
CA ILE A 59 -12.61 0.25 6.26
C ILE A 59 -11.92 -1.09 6.55
N VAL A 60 -10.66 -1.23 6.16
CA VAL A 60 -9.93 -2.50 6.24
C VAL A 60 -8.49 -2.31 6.72
N SER A 61 -7.91 -3.40 7.23
CA SER A 61 -6.46 -3.52 7.33
C SER A 61 -5.91 -4.02 5.98
N LEU A 62 -5.08 -3.22 5.31
CA LEU A 62 -4.45 -3.66 4.05
C LEU A 62 -3.58 -4.90 4.24
N GLY A 63 -2.95 -5.07 5.39
CA GLY A 63 -2.21 -6.30 5.69
C GLY A 63 -3.11 -7.54 5.71
N ASN A 64 -4.35 -7.41 6.20
CA ASN A 64 -5.33 -8.50 6.16
C ASN A 64 -5.78 -8.78 4.71
N VAL A 65 -6.01 -7.72 3.93
CA VAL A 65 -6.37 -7.85 2.51
C VAL A 65 -5.25 -8.56 1.74
N CYS A 66 -4.00 -8.14 1.94
CA CYS A 66 -2.85 -8.78 1.27
C CYS A 66 -2.72 -10.27 1.66
N ARG A 67 -2.86 -10.62 2.93
CA ARG A 67 -2.81 -12.02 3.37
C ARG A 67 -3.94 -12.85 2.77
N TRP A 68 -5.15 -12.33 2.77
CA TRP A 68 -6.30 -13.01 2.17
C TRP A 68 -6.12 -13.17 0.65
N MET A 69 -5.68 -12.13 -0.06
CA MET A 69 -5.39 -12.23 -1.50
C MET A 69 -4.23 -13.21 -1.78
N ALA A 70 -3.25 -13.30 -0.90
CA ALA A 70 -2.16 -14.26 -1.04
C ALA A 70 -2.67 -15.70 -1.07
N THR A 71 -3.64 -16.07 -0.24
CA THR A 71 -4.21 -17.42 -0.26
C THR A 71 -4.89 -17.76 -1.59
N HIS A 72 -5.55 -16.79 -2.22
CA HIS A 72 -6.13 -16.98 -3.56
C HIS A 72 -5.05 -17.11 -4.64
N ALA A 73 -3.99 -16.31 -4.55
CA ALA A 73 -2.87 -16.38 -5.49
C ALA A 73 -2.14 -17.72 -5.38
N GLU A 74 -1.88 -18.20 -4.16
CA GLU A 74 -1.27 -19.52 -3.92
C GLU A 74 -2.14 -20.66 -4.44
N ALA A 75 -3.46 -20.57 -4.29
CA ALA A 75 -4.39 -21.55 -4.85
C ALA A 75 -4.35 -21.60 -6.39
N LEU A 76 -3.90 -20.54 -7.04
CA LEU A 76 -3.67 -20.46 -8.49
C LEU A 76 -2.24 -20.86 -8.89
N GLY A 77 -1.42 -21.34 -7.95
CA GLY A 77 -0.05 -21.79 -8.20
C GLY A 77 1.00 -20.68 -8.16
N VAL A 78 0.69 -19.50 -7.61
CA VAL A 78 1.68 -18.44 -7.37
C VAL A 78 2.48 -18.80 -6.13
N GLU A 79 3.81 -18.77 -6.24
CA GLU A 79 4.69 -18.92 -5.10
C GLU A 79 4.96 -17.56 -4.46
N ILE A 80 4.72 -17.47 -3.15
CA ILE A 80 4.90 -16.22 -2.38
C ILE A 80 5.97 -16.45 -1.32
N TYR A 81 7.02 -15.62 -1.34
CA TYR A 81 8.16 -15.72 -0.44
C TYR A 81 8.21 -14.52 0.52
N PRO A 82 7.44 -14.51 1.60
CA PRO A 82 7.45 -13.41 2.57
C PRO A 82 8.81 -13.35 3.27
N GLY A 83 9.34 -12.12 3.41
CA GLY A 83 10.62 -11.88 4.07
C GLY A 83 11.85 -12.00 3.16
N PHE A 84 11.71 -12.45 1.92
CA PHE A 84 12.79 -12.48 0.95
C PHE A 84 12.84 -11.16 0.18
N ALA A 85 13.78 -10.30 0.55
CA ALA A 85 13.98 -9.04 -0.15
C ALA A 85 14.81 -9.26 -1.43
N ALA A 86 14.31 -8.80 -2.57
CA ALA A 86 15.13 -8.70 -3.76
C ALA A 86 16.08 -7.50 -3.62
N VAL A 87 17.38 -7.74 -3.79
CA VAL A 87 18.45 -6.76 -3.57
C VAL A 87 19.12 -6.31 -4.86
N ASP A 88 19.04 -7.13 -5.91
CA ASP A 88 19.60 -6.82 -7.23
C ASP A 88 18.77 -7.48 -8.33
N VAL A 89 19.03 -7.13 -9.58
CA VAL A 89 18.43 -7.72 -10.77
C VAL A 89 19.46 -8.53 -11.56
N VAL A 90 19.01 -9.65 -12.12
CA VAL A 90 19.83 -10.44 -13.04
C VAL A 90 19.71 -9.84 -14.44
N HIS A 91 20.85 -9.52 -15.05
CA HIS A 91 20.94 -9.04 -16.42
C HIS A 91 21.34 -10.17 -17.38
N GLY A 92 20.55 -10.35 -18.40
CA GLY A 92 20.88 -11.21 -19.53
C GLY A 92 21.56 -10.44 -20.66
N GLU A 93 21.50 -10.99 -21.85
CA GLU A 93 22.00 -10.34 -23.08
C GLU A 93 21.30 -9.00 -23.32
N ASN A 94 22.04 -8.04 -23.89
CA ASN A 94 21.54 -6.69 -24.20
C ASN A 94 20.96 -5.93 -23.00
N GLN A 95 21.47 -6.19 -21.80
CA GLN A 95 21.00 -5.57 -20.53
C GLN A 95 19.54 -5.90 -20.18
N ALA A 96 18.94 -6.90 -20.79
CA ALA A 96 17.58 -7.34 -20.44
C ALA A 96 17.54 -7.82 -19.00
N VAL A 97 16.52 -7.42 -18.26
CA VAL A 97 16.27 -7.92 -16.89
C VAL A 97 15.61 -9.29 -17.01
N THR A 98 16.30 -10.34 -16.54
CA THR A 98 15.88 -11.74 -16.66
C THR A 98 15.55 -12.40 -15.33
N GLY A 99 15.71 -11.68 -14.22
CA GLY A 99 15.45 -12.20 -12.90
C GLY A 99 15.79 -11.20 -11.82
N VAL A 100 15.68 -11.65 -10.57
CA VAL A 100 16.09 -10.89 -9.37
C VAL A 100 17.00 -11.76 -8.50
N VAL A 101 17.84 -11.11 -7.71
CA VAL A 101 18.65 -11.75 -6.68
C VAL A 101 18.08 -11.41 -5.32
N THR A 102 17.84 -12.41 -4.49
CA THR A 102 17.44 -12.19 -3.09
C THR A 102 18.66 -11.90 -2.23
N GLY A 103 18.50 -11.14 -1.16
CA GLY A 103 19.54 -10.96 -0.15
C GLY A 103 19.75 -12.21 0.69
N ASP A 104 20.90 -12.27 1.34
CA ASP A 104 21.19 -13.31 2.32
C ASP A 104 20.21 -13.22 3.50
N MET A 105 19.81 -14.37 4.00
CA MET A 105 18.93 -14.51 5.17
C MET A 105 19.76 -14.87 6.41
N GLY A 106 19.24 -14.49 7.59
CA GLY A 106 19.88 -14.86 8.86
C GLY A 106 21.27 -14.23 9.09
N VAL A 107 21.51 -13.06 8.49
CA VAL A 107 22.70 -12.25 8.79
C VAL A 107 22.42 -11.43 10.03
N GLU A 108 23.29 -11.53 11.02
CA GLU A 108 23.20 -10.78 12.27
C GLU A 108 23.56 -9.29 12.06
N ARG A 109 23.27 -8.46 13.05
CA ARG A 109 23.44 -7.01 12.94
C ARG A 109 24.93 -6.58 12.78
N ASP A 110 25.86 -7.41 13.21
CA ASP A 110 27.31 -7.24 13.07
C ASP A 110 27.88 -7.82 11.77
N GLY A 111 27.01 -8.37 10.91
CA GLY A 111 27.38 -8.98 9.63
C GLY A 111 27.78 -10.46 9.72
N THR A 112 27.75 -11.06 10.91
CA THR A 112 28.04 -12.51 11.07
C THR A 112 26.84 -13.36 10.63
N HIS A 113 27.11 -14.62 10.30
CA HIS A 113 26.07 -15.57 9.93
C HIS A 113 25.43 -16.18 11.17
N GLY A 114 24.14 -15.95 11.35
CA GLY A 114 23.35 -16.57 12.42
C GLY A 114 23.00 -18.04 12.13
N PRO A 115 22.32 -18.70 13.07
CA PRO A 115 21.98 -20.13 12.94
C PRO A 115 21.03 -20.45 11.78
N ASN A 116 20.28 -19.45 11.30
CA ASN A 116 19.35 -19.59 10.17
C ASN A 116 19.89 -18.92 8.89
N TYR A 117 21.21 -18.79 8.78
CA TYR A 117 21.82 -18.23 7.59
C TYR A 117 21.51 -19.06 6.36
N ALA A 118 21.07 -18.39 5.32
CA ALA A 118 20.95 -18.95 3.97
C ALA A 118 21.42 -17.89 2.96
N PRO A 119 22.28 -18.25 1.99
CA PRO A 119 22.71 -17.31 0.97
C PRO A 119 21.54 -16.92 0.07
N GLY A 120 21.61 -15.72 -0.47
CA GLY A 120 20.67 -15.24 -1.49
C GLY A 120 20.72 -16.11 -2.74
N MET A 121 19.62 -16.11 -3.48
CA MET A 121 19.47 -16.89 -4.72
C MET A 121 18.99 -16.02 -5.88
N ALA A 122 19.27 -16.45 -7.10
CA ALA A 122 18.71 -15.85 -8.30
C ALA A 122 17.39 -16.52 -8.66
N LEU A 123 16.35 -15.73 -8.79
CA LEU A 123 15.03 -16.15 -9.28
C LEU A 123 14.87 -15.64 -10.70
N MET A 124 14.76 -16.58 -11.66
CA MET A 124 14.70 -16.26 -13.07
C MET A 124 13.25 -16.21 -13.56
N GLY A 125 12.96 -15.32 -14.51
CA GLY A 125 11.62 -15.20 -15.09
C GLY A 125 11.65 -14.60 -16.48
N LYS A 126 10.62 -14.86 -17.26
CA LYS A 126 10.45 -14.24 -18.58
C LYS A 126 10.22 -12.74 -18.49
N TYR A 127 9.60 -12.30 -17.41
CA TYR A 127 9.33 -10.89 -17.08
C TYR A 127 9.57 -10.66 -15.60
N VAL A 128 10.02 -9.47 -15.25
CA VAL A 128 10.18 -9.02 -13.87
C VAL A 128 9.33 -7.78 -13.68
N MET A 129 8.39 -7.84 -12.75
CA MET A 129 7.54 -6.70 -12.37
C MET A 129 8.04 -6.09 -11.08
N ILE A 130 8.45 -4.83 -11.12
CA ILE A 130 8.92 -4.08 -9.95
C ILE A 130 7.74 -3.33 -9.35
N ALA A 131 7.22 -3.81 -8.23
CA ALA A 131 6.04 -3.27 -7.55
C ALA A 131 6.35 -2.75 -6.13
N GLU A 132 7.52 -2.15 -5.94
CA GLU A 132 8.06 -1.70 -4.65
C GLU A 132 7.50 -0.35 -4.15
N GLY A 133 6.58 0.25 -4.89
CA GLY A 133 6.02 1.57 -4.58
C GLY A 133 6.94 2.73 -4.94
N ALA A 134 6.62 3.93 -4.44
CA ALA A 134 7.20 5.20 -4.88
C ALA A 134 8.72 5.34 -4.63
N ARG A 135 9.28 4.60 -3.70
CA ARG A 135 10.70 4.67 -3.30
C ARG A 135 11.39 3.31 -3.25
N GLY A 136 10.96 2.41 -4.12
CA GLY A 136 11.52 1.07 -4.23
C GLY A 136 13.03 1.04 -4.42
N SER A 137 13.70 0.06 -3.84
CA SER A 137 15.16 -0.06 -3.89
C SER A 137 15.64 -0.43 -5.29
N LEU A 138 15.10 -1.51 -5.86
CA LEU A 138 15.43 -1.92 -7.23
C LEU A 138 14.94 -0.92 -8.27
N ALA A 139 13.77 -0.31 -8.04
CA ALA A 139 13.26 0.74 -8.92
C ALA A 139 14.25 1.90 -9.07
N LYS A 140 14.86 2.37 -7.97
CA LYS A 140 15.88 3.42 -8.02
C LYS A 140 17.13 3.00 -8.77
N GLN A 141 17.58 1.76 -8.56
CA GLN A 141 18.76 1.23 -9.27
C GLN A 141 18.50 1.17 -10.79
N LEU A 142 17.34 0.65 -11.20
CA LEU A 142 16.95 0.55 -12.60
C LEU A 142 16.77 1.92 -13.26
N ILE A 143 16.13 2.87 -12.57
CA ILE A 143 15.95 4.24 -13.03
C ILE A 143 17.32 4.87 -13.32
N ALA A 144 18.25 4.76 -12.39
CA ALA A 144 19.59 5.32 -12.55
C ALA A 144 20.41 4.61 -13.66
N ARG A 145 20.38 3.28 -13.66
CA ARG A 145 21.17 2.46 -14.60
C ARG A 145 20.70 2.59 -16.05
N CYS A 146 19.38 2.67 -16.25
CA CYS A 146 18.78 2.71 -17.58
C CYS A 146 18.39 4.13 -18.02
N GLY A 147 18.75 5.17 -17.27
CA GLY A 147 18.43 6.56 -17.60
C GLY A 147 16.92 6.83 -17.69
N LEU A 148 16.07 6.10 -16.97
CA LEU A 148 14.61 6.17 -17.11
C LEU A 148 14.01 7.50 -16.65
N ALA A 149 14.76 8.30 -15.88
CA ALA A 149 14.37 9.63 -15.45
C ALA A 149 14.85 10.75 -16.38
N ASP A 150 15.64 10.43 -17.41
CA ASP A 150 16.22 11.45 -18.30
C ASP A 150 15.12 12.19 -19.06
N GLY A 151 15.19 13.51 -19.03
CA GLY A 151 14.19 14.38 -19.65
C GLY A 151 12.81 14.38 -18.96
N ARG A 152 12.68 13.77 -17.79
CA ARG A 152 11.45 13.78 -16.98
C ARG A 152 11.47 14.87 -15.92
N ALA A 153 10.29 15.43 -15.63
CA ALA A 153 10.15 16.32 -14.50
C ALA A 153 10.40 15.55 -13.18
N PRO A 154 10.99 16.20 -12.15
CA PRO A 154 11.14 15.60 -10.84
C PRO A 154 9.82 15.08 -10.28
N GLY A 155 9.84 13.90 -9.66
CA GLY A 155 8.66 13.34 -9.01
C GLY A 155 8.15 14.24 -7.87
N LYS A 156 6.84 14.40 -7.78
CA LYS A 156 6.20 15.06 -6.64
C LYS A 156 5.76 13.99 -5.64
N PHE A 157 6.20 14.14 -4.41
CA PHE A 157 5.90 13.19 -3.33
C PHE A 157 5.16 13.91 -2.20
N GLY A 158 4.09 13.30 -1.71
CA GLY A 158 3.46 13.68 -0.46
C GLY A 158 4.12 12.95 0.71
N ILE A 159 4.22 13.60 1.86
CA ILE A 159 4.61 12.98 3.12
C ILE A 159 3.35 12.84 3.96
N GLY A 160 3.05 11.61 4.39
CA GLY A 160 1.94 11.32 5.29
C GLY A 160 2.43 10.71 6.59
N LEU A 161 1.80 11.07 7.70
CA LEU A 161 1.94 10.40 8.99
C LEU A 161 0.68 9.57 9.21
N LYS A 162 0.85 8.33 9.64
CA LYS A 162 -0.24 7.41 9.94
C LYS A 162 -0.08 6.88 11.34
N GLU A 163 -1.16 6.99 12.12
CA GLU A 163 -1.24 6.47 13.47
C GLU A 163 -2.43 5.52 13.62
N LEU A 164 -2.32 4.59 14.54
CA LEU A 164 -3.39 3.71 14.94
C LEU A 164 -3.70 3.95 16.41
N TRP A 165 -4.91 4.43 16.69
CA TRP A 165 -5.36 4.75 18.03
C TRP A 165 -6.42 3.77 18.51
N GLN A 166 -6.32 3.37 19.76
CA GLN A 166 -7.42 2.70 20.46
C GLN A 166 -8.27 3.78 21.12
N VAL A 167 -9.46 3.99 20.59
CA VAL A 167 -10.42 4.95 21.15
C VAL A 167 -11.25 4.32 22.26
N GLN A 168 -11.78 5.14 23.18
CA GLN A 168 -12.73 4.66 24.18
C GLN A 168 -13.99 4.12 23.49
N PRO A 169 -14.60 3.01 24.02
CA PRO A 169 -15.75 2.38 23.39
C PRO A 169 -16.90 3.33 23.06
N GLU A 170 -17.18 4.30 23.95
CA GLU A 170 -18.21 5.31 23.79
C GLU A 170 -17.97 6.29 22.63
N ASN A 171 -16.73 6.43 22.19
CA ASN A 171 -16.32 7.28 21.06
C ASN A 171 -16.16 6.51 19.76
N HIS A 172 -16.25 5.17 19.81
CA HIS A 172 -16.08 4.34 18.65
C HIS A 172 -17.32 4.36 17.75
N GLN A 173 -17.14 4.79 16.50
CA GLN A 173 -18.20 4.83 15.48
C GLN A 173 -17.78 3.95 14.30
N PRO A 174 -18.18 2.66 14.29
CA PRO A 174 -17.86 1.75 13.18
C PRO A 174 -18.42 2.29 11.86
N GLY A 175 -17.61 2.27 10.81
CA GLY A 175 -18.01 2.74 9.48
C GLY A 175 -17.88 4.25 9.26
N LEU A 176 -17.45 5.03 10.27
CA LEU A 176 -17.17 6.45 10.10
C LEU A 176 -15.82 6.63 9.36
N VAL A 177 -15.86 7.42 8.29
CA VAL A 177 -14.67 8.00 7.63
C VAL A 177 -14.79 9.51 7.75
N GLN A 178 -13.73 10.15 8.26
CA GLN A 178 -13.72 11.59 8.44
C GLN A 178 -12.45 12.19 7.86
N HIS A 179 -12.62 13.09 6.91
CA HIS A 179 -11.55 13.89 6.35
C HIS A 179 -11.58 15.29 6.95
N SER A 180 -10.41 15.87 7.18
CA SER A 180 -10.32 17.23 7.68
C SER A 180 -9.21 18.00 6.96
N PHE A 181 -9.40 19.31 6.82
CA PHE A 181 -8.39 20.25 6.32
C PHE A 181 -8.60 21.63 6.98
N GLY A 182 -7.60 22.48 6.87
CA GLY A 182 -7.59 23.78 7.54
C GLY A 182 -6.76 23.76 8.82
N TRP A 183 -7.18 24.54 9.82
CA TRP A 183 -6.42 24.72 11.06
C TRP A 183 -6.10 23.37 11.75
N PRO A 184 -4.89 23.19 12.31
CA PRO A 184 -3.75 24.11 12.38
C PRO A 184 -2.89 24.16 11.11
N LEU A 185 -3.28 23.47 10.04
CA LEU A 185 -2.58 23.48 8.76
C LEU A 185 -2.99 24.71 7.94
N ASP A 186 -2.12 25.16 7.05
CA ASP A 186 -2.43 26.21 6.09
C ASP A 186 -2.97 25.65 4.77
N MET A 187 -3.36 26.53 3.85
CA MET A 187 -3.88 26.13 2.54
C MET A 187 -2.83 25.50 1.60
N LYS A 188 -1.55 25.47 1.99
CA LYS A 188 -0.46 24.86 1.23
C LYS A 188 -0.14 23.45 1.72
N THR A 189 -0.61 23.12 2.91
CA THR A 189 -0.42 21.82 3.55
C THR A 189 -1.66 20.97 3.31
N GLY A 190 -1.47 19.68 3.03
CA GLY A 190 -2.58 18.76 2.84
C GLY A 190 -3.48 18.64 4.07
N GLY A 191 -4.54 17.90 3.92
CA GLY A 191 -5.48 17.58 5.01
C GLY A 191 -5.11 16.31 5.75
N GLY A 192 -5.98 15.90 6.67
CA GLY A 192 -5.91 14.64 7.40
C GLY A 192 -7.23 13.86 7.32
N SER A 193 -7.18 12.60 7.68
CA SER A 193 -8.34 11.70 7.74
C SER A 193 -8.15 10.65 8.82
#